data_f0d258143295f789341b66c8b04f56e1
#
_entry.id   f0d258143295f789341b66c8b04f56e1
#
_cell.length_a   1.000
_cell.length_b   1.000
_cell.length_c   1.000
_cell.angle_alpha   90.00
_cell.angle_beta   90.00
_cell.angle_gamma   90.00
#
_symmetry.space_group_name_H-M   'P 1'
#
loop_
_entity.id
_entity.type
_entity.pdbx_description
1 polymer ?
#
loop_
_entity_poly.entity_id
_entity_poly.type
_entity_poly.pdbx_seq_one_letter_code
_entity_poly.pdbx_strand_id
1 'polypeptide(L)'
;MKNIITIQHTQSVHHTNGMVGSWTDWDLSALGKQQADTIGRNLAALAGDTKYVLYASDLKRAVQTAQAVGRHLGLTPVLRAELREGNLGKACGKSVQWLRENLEQPEKTVDDRLFSDGESRRDIWKRLLPFFNEIMENDQENIILVSHGGLLSVFNTMFQGLPVESMNTCELWGGAGSVSRMTVNNDGKRMIRSMGDLSFLK
;
A
#
# COMPACT_ATOMS: atom_id res chain seq x y z
N MET A 1 -11.49 15.01 13.66
CA MET A 1 -10.15 14.95 13.01
C MET A 1 -9.90 13.52 12.59
N LYS A 2 -9.44 13.29 11.37
CA LYS A 2 -9.19 11.93 10.86
C LYS A 2 -7.67 11.65 10.77
N ASN A 3 -7.22 10.51 11.29
CA ASN A 3 -5.84 10.05 11.23
C ASN A 3 -5.75 8.83 10.30
N ILE A 4 -4.84 8.87 9.35
CA ILE A 4 -4.62 7.77 8.41
C ILE A 4 -3.15 7.37 8.49
N ILE A 5 -2.92 6.09 8.75
CA ILE A 5 -1.59 5.47 8.70
C ILE A 5 -1.58 4.50 7.54
N THR A 6 -0.63 4.63 6.63
CA THR A 6 -0.43 3.65 5.57
C THR A 6 0.85 2.88 5.80
N ILE A 7 0.83 1.58 5.54
CA ILE A 7 1.96 0.67 5.70
C ILE A 7 2.14 -0.09 4.39
N GLN A 8 3.29 0.04 3.77
CA GLN A 8 3.67 -0.88 2.70
C GLN A 8 4.01 -2.23 3.34
N HIS A 9 3.46 -3.34 2.81
CA HIS A 9 3.79 -4.67 3.33
C HIS A 9 5.32 -4.83 3.46
N THR A 10 5.76 -5.61 4.45
CA THR A 10 7.17 -5.82 4.75
C THR A 10 7.84 -6.73 3.71
N GLN A 11 9.13 -7.03 3.87
CA GLN A 11 9.87 -7.84 2.91
C GLN A 11 9.16 -9.17 2.64
N SER A 12 8.86 -9.43 1.38
CA SER A 12 8.25 -10.65 0.89
C SER A 12 9.26 -11.46 0.07
N VAL A 13 9.00 -12.73 -0.10
CA VAL A 13 9.87 -13.67 -0.83
C VAL A 13 10.21 -13.16 -2.24
N HIS A 14 9.24 -12.54 -2.95
CA HIS A 14 9.49 -12.01 -4.29
C HIS A 14 10.55 -10.89 -4.33
N HIS A 15 10.82 -10.20 -3.23
CA HIS A 15 11.90 -9.20 -3.16
C HIS A 15 13.30 -9.83 -3.22
N THR A 16 13.41 -11.15 -3.00
CA THR A 16 14.69 -11.86 -2.87
C THR A 16 14.88 -12.99 -3.89
N ASN A 17 13.82 -13.43 -4.56
CA ASN A 17 13.87 -14.56 -5.49
C ASN A 17 13.82 -14.15 -6.97
N GLY A 18 13.81 -12.85 -7.28
CA GLY A 18 13.77 -12.33 -8.64
C GLY A 18 12.43 -12.52 -9.36
N MET A 19 11.35 -12.79 -8.63
CA MET A 19 10.02 -12.99 -9.20
C MET A 19 9.18 -11.71 -9.10
N VAL A 20 8.18 -11.59 -9.97
CA VAL A 20 7.23 -10.48 -9.98
C VAL A 20 6.29 -10.58 -8.77
N GLY A 21 6.07 -9.45 -8.10
CA GLY A 21 5.08 -9.32 -7.02
C GLY A 21 3.65 -9.29 -7.56
N SER A 22 3.17 -8.12 -7.97
CA SER A 22 1.82 -7.95 -8.54
C SER A 22 0.71 -8.75 -7.83
N TRP A 23 -0.21 -9.37 -8.57
CA TRP A 23 -1.29 -10.22 -8.03
C TRP A 23 -0.83 -11.68 -7.83
N THR A 24 0.26 -11.86 -7.13
CA THR A 24 0.78 -13.18 -6.73
C THR A 24 0.83 -13.30 -5.21
N ASP A 25 0.53 -14.50 -4.69
CA ASP A 25 0.44 -14.77 -3.26
C ASP A 25 1.80 -15.20 -2.65
N TRP A 26 2.75 -14.29 -2.71
CA TRP A 26 4.04 -14.47 -2.04
C TRP A 26 3.92 -14.28 -0.53
N ASP A 27 4.53 -15.19 0.23
CA ASP A 27 4.70 -15.05 1.67
C ASP A 27 5.67 -13.91 2.03
N LEU A 28 5.57 -13.41 3.26
CA LEU A 28 6.66 -12.65 3.86
C LEU A 28 7.89 -13.53 4.04
N SER A 29 9.07 -12.96 3.81
CA SER A 29 10.33 -13.60 4.19
C SER A 29 10.46 -13.69 5.72
N ALA A 30 11.46 -14.45 6.22
CA ALA A 30 11.75 -14.49 7.65
C ALA A 30 12.01 -13.08 8.22
N LEU A 31 12.79 -12.26 7.50
CA LEU A 31 13.02 -10.85 7.85
C LEU A 31 11.73 -10.04 7.81
N GLY A 32 10.89 -10.24 6.77
CA GLY A 32 9.62 -9.52 6.67
C GLY A 32 8.67 -9.78 7.82
N LYS A 33 8.63 -11.02 8.34
CA LYS A 33 7.83 -11.36 9.54
C LYS A 33 8.32 -10.63 10.78
N GLN A 34 9.64 -10.54 10.97
CA GLN A 34 10.24 -9.75 12.06
C GLN A 34 9.95 -8.26 11.91
N GLN A 35 10.10 -7.72 10.71
CA GLN A 35 9.78 -6.33 10.39
C GLN A 35 8.31 -6.00 10.71
N ALA A 36 7.37 -6.86 10.31
CA ALA A 36 5.94 -6.66 10.56
C ALA A 36 5.61 -6.66 12.07
N ASP A 37 6.26 -7.52 12.84
CA ASP A 37 6.13 -7.57 14.29
C ASP A 37 6.67 -6.29 14.95
N THR A 38 7.84 -5.82 14.52
CA THR A 38 8.45 -4.59 15.02
C THR A 38 7.58 -3.37 14.72
N ILE A 39 7.05 -3.25 13.48
CA ILE A 39 6.10 -2.18 13.13
C ILE A 39 4.88 -2.23 14.05
N GLY A 40 4.33 -3.42 14.30
CA GLY A 40 3.17 -3.59 15.17
C GLY A 40 3.41 -3.08 16.59
N ARG A 41 4.56 -3.42 17.19
CA ARG A 41 4.94 -2.93 18.53
C ARG A 41 5.10 -1.41 18.56
N ASN A 42 5.80 -0.85 17.58
CA ASN A 42 6.04 0.60 17.52
C ASN A 42 4.74 1.39 17.27
N LEU A 43 3.85 0.85 16.46
CA LEU A 43 2.52 1.45 16.25
C LEU A 43 1.63 1.35 17.49
N ALA A 44 1.68 0.24 18.23
CA ALA A 44 0.95 0.11 19.50
C ALA A 44 1.42 1.14 20.53
N ALA A 45 2.74 1.33 20.64
CA ALA A 45 3.30 2.38 21.51
C ALA A 45 2.88 3.80 21.08
N LEU A 46 2.81 4.06 19.76
CA LEU A 46 2.35 5.35 19.23
C LEU A 46 0.84 5.55 19.41
N ALA A 47 0.04 4.50 19.23
CA ALA A 47 -1.43 4.57 19.29
C ALA A 47 -1.95 4.84 20.71
N GLY A 48 -1.29 4.33 21.74
CA GLY A 48 -1.81 4.38 23.12
C GLY A 48 -3.22 3.75 23.16
N ASP A 49 -4.18 4.49 23.71
CA ASP A 49 -5.58 4.08 23.84
C ASP A 49 -6.41 4.38 22.56
N THR A 50 -5.80 4.95 21.53
CA THR A 50 -6.50 5.31 20.28
C THR A 50 -6.94 4.04 19.54
N LYS A 51 -8.24 3.94 19.26
CA LYS A 51 -8.79 2.82 18.50
C LYS A 51 -8.73 3.10 17.01
N TYR A 52 -8.23 2.13 16.25
CA TYR A 52 -8.14 2.16 14.80
C TYR A 52 -9.02 1.11 14.14
N VAL A 53 -9.41 1.37 12.89
CA VAL A 53 -9.86 0.33 11.96
C VAL A 53 -8.69 -0.03 11.07
N LEU A 54 -8.43 -1.33 10.92
CA LEU A 54 -7.32 -1.86 10.12
C LEU A 54 -7.86 -2.47 8.83
N TYR A 55 -7.55 -1.85 7.69
CA TYR A 55 -7.83 -2.40 6.36
C TYR A 55 -6.55 -2.96 5.75
N ALA A 56 -6.67 -4.01 4.96
CA ALA A 56 -5.53 -4.58 4.25
C ALA A 56 -5.92 -5.09 2.86
N SER A 57 -4.96 -5.03 1.92
CA SER A 57 -5.02 -5.84 0.72
C SER A 57 -5.20 -7.31 1.08
N ASP A 58 -5.96 -8.04 0.29
CA ASP A 58 -6.17 -9.48 0.46
C ASP A 58 -5.02 -10.34 -0.12
N LEU A 59 -3.99 -9.73 -0.73
CA LEU A 59 -2.78 -10.43 -1.13
C LEU A 59 -1.96 -10.85 0.09
N LYS A 60 -1.50 -12.09 0.10
CA LYS A 60 -0.95 -12.81 1.26
C LYS A 60 0.09 -12.02 2.06
N ARG A 61 1.05 -11.37 1.40
CA ARG A 61 2.09 -10.55 2.05
C ARG A 61 1.53 -9.35 2.84
N ALA A 62 0.48 -8.72 2.31
CA ALA A 62 -0.21 -7.63 3.00
C ALA A 62 -1.06 -8.15 4.16
N VAL A 63 -1.76 -9.27 3.97
CA VAL A 63 -2.52 -9.95 5.03
C VAL A 63 -1.60 -10.31 6.19
N GLN A 64 -0.46 -10.94 5.92
CA GLN A 64 0.50 -11.34 6.95
C GLN A 64 1.08 -10.13 7.71
N THR A 65 1.38 -9.04 7.00
CA THR A 65 1.82 -7.79 7.63
C THR A 65 0.72 -7.21 8.52
N ALA A 66 -0.51 -7.13 8.00
CA ALA A 66 -1.65 -6.59 8.74
C ALA A 66 -2.01 -7.44 9.98
N GLN A 67 -1.94 -8.76 9.87
CA GLN A 67 -2.16 -9.65 11.01
C GLN A 67 -1.10 -9.47 12.10
N ALA A 68 0.17 -9.26 11.72
CA ALA A 68 1.23 -8.97 12.70
C ALA A 68 0.98 -7.65 13.42
N VAL A 69 0.68 -6.59 12.68
CA VAL A 69 0.31 -5.27 13.23
C VAL A 69 -0.94 -5.37 14.11
N GLY A 70 -1.98 -6.05 13.61
CA GLY A 70 -3.25 -6.22 14.32
C GLY A 70 -3.11 -6.92 15.66
N ARG A 71 -2.24 -7.93 15.78
CA ARG A 71 -1.98 -8.62 17.07
C ARG A 71 -1.54 -7.65 18.17
N HIS A 72 -0.68 -6.68 17.85
CA HIS A 72 -0.19 -5.70 18.83
C HIS A 72 -1.22 -4.62 19.19
N LEU A 73 -2.15 -4.34 18.27
CA LEU A 73 -3.20 -3.32 18.45
C LEU A 73 -4.56 -3.90 18.88
N GLY A 74 -4.68 -5.23 19.00
CA GLY A 74 -5.97 -5.88 19.29
C GLY A 74 -6.98 -5.76 18.14
N LEU A 75 -6.50 -5.70 16.87
CA LEU A 75 -7.34 -5.47 15.69
C LEU A 75 -7.34 -6.69 14.77
N THR A 76 -8.48 -6.94 14.12
CA THR A 76 -8.61 -7.90 13.03
C THR A 76 -8.64 -7.12 11.71
N PRO A 77 -7.79 -7.45 10.71
CA PRO A 77 -7.79 -6.76 9.43
C PRO A 77 -9.09 -7.02 8.64
N VAL A 78 -9.68 -5.95 8.09
CA VAL A 78 -10.73 -6.02 7.09
C VAL A 78 -10.09 -6.06 5.71
N LEU A 79 -10.26 -7.15 4.98
CA LEU A 79 -9.62 -7.35 3.68
C LEU A 79 -10.39 -6.62 2.58
N ARG A 80 -9.65 -5.94 1.70
CA ARG A 80 -10.18 -5.13 0.59
C ARG A 80 -9.39 -5.40 -0.68
N ALA A 81 -10.05 -5.90 -1.72
CA ALA A 81 -9.43 -6.14 -3.02
C ALA A 81 -9.00 -4.84 -3.71
N GLU A 82 -9.66 -3.72 -3.38
CA GLU A 82 -9.30 -2.38 -3.86
C GLU A 82 -7.89 -1.97 -3.44
N LEU A 83 -7.34 -2.58 -2.37
CA LEU A 83 -5.99 -2.33 -1.87
C LEU A 83 -4.92 -3.24 -2.48
N ARG A 84 -5.25 -4.12 -3.45
CA ARG A 84 -4.26 -4.93 -4.16
C ARG A 84 -3.24 -4.06 -4.89
N GLU A 85 -2.04 -4.60 -5.10
CA GLU A 85 -1.04 -4.00 -5.98
C GLU A 85 -1.56 -3.87 -7.42
N GLY A 86 -0.86 -3.13 -8.27
CA GLY A 86 -1.15 -3.10 -9.70
C GLY A 86 -1.07 -4.50 -10.31
N ASN A 87 -2.08 -4.82 -11.11
CA ASN A 87 -2.12 -6.06 -11.86
C ASN A 87 -1.20 -5.96 -13.08
N LEU A 88 -0.18 -6.80 -13.16
CA LEU A 88 0.74 -6.86 -14.31
C LEU A 88 0.34 -7.95 -15.33
N GLY A 89 -0.93 -8.41 -15.30
CA GLY A 89 -1.47 -9.35 -16.26
C GLY A 89 -0.63 -10.62 -16.36
N LYS A 90 -0.26 -11.01 -17.56
CA LYS A 90 0.53 -12.22 -17.86
C LYS A 90 1.93 -12.25 -17.22
N ALA A 91 2.43 -11.14 -16.69
CA ALA A 91 3.67 -11.13 -15.93
C ALA A 91 3.51 -11.66 -14.50
N CYS A 92 2.28 -11.80 -13.98
CA CYS A 92 2.03 -12.41 -12.70
C CYS A 92 2.61 -13.84 -12.64
N GLY A 93 3.44 -14.13 -11.63
CA GLY A 93 4.10 -15.42 -11.48
C GLY A 93 5.32 -15.65 -12.38
N LYS A 94 5.73 -14.68 -13.19
CA LYS A 94 6.95 -14.71 -13.98
C LYS A 94 8.12 -14.10 -13.22
N SER A 95 9.35 -14.30 -13.74
CA SER A 95 10.53 -13.61 -13.23
C SER A 95 10.55 -12.13 -13.65
N VAL A 96 11.26 -11.31 -12.89
CA VAL A 96 11.53 -9.91 -13.25
C VAL A 96 12.33 -9.84 -14.57
N GLN A 97 13.21 -10.82 -14.82
CA GLN A 97 13.91 -10.91 -16.08
C GLN A 97 12.94 -11.13 -17.24
N TRP A 98 12.03 -12.11 -17.11
CA TRP A 98 11.01 -12.38 -18.13
C TRP A 98 10.16 -11.13 -18.40
N LEU A 99 9.73 -10.41 -17.34
CA LEU A 99 8.97 -9.18 -17.47
C LEU A 99 9.72 -8.16 -18.35
N ARG A 100 11.01 -7.92 -18.07
CA ARG A 100 11.84 -6.96 -18.83
C ARG A 100 12.00 -7.34 -20.29
N GLU A 101 12.14 -8.64 -20.59
CA GLU A 101 12.33 -9.16 -21.93
C GLU A 101 11.05 -9.21 -22.76
N ASN A 102 9.87 -9.19 -22.12
CA ASN A 102 8.58 -9.39 -22.76
C ASN A 102 7.60 -8.21 -22.59
N LEU A 103 8.09 -7.04 -22.18
CA LEU A 103 7.26 -5.82 -22.13
C LEU A 103 6.59 -5.57 -23.47
N GLU A 104 5.27 -5.34 -23.47
CA GLU A 104 4.53 -4.98 -24.68
C GLU A 104 4.74 -3.52 -25.05
N GLN A 105 4.82 -2.67 -24.02
CA GLN A 105 5.13 -1.24 -24.18
C GLN A 105 5.72 -0.67 -22.87
N PRO A 106 6.53 0.41 -22.97
CA PRO A 106 7.00 1.11 -21.79
C PRO A 106 5.88 1.94 -21.15
N GLU A 107 5.89 2.02 -19.82
CA GLU A 107 5.02 2.95 -19.08
C GLU A 107 5.61 4.37 -19.16
N LYS A 108 5.00 5.25 -19.94
CA LYS A 108 5.38 6.66 -20.13
C LYS A 108 4.36 7.61 -19.51
N THR A 109 3.11 7.19 -19.49
CA THR A 109 1.99 7.93 -18.94
C THR A 109 1.15 7.05 -18.02
N VAL A 110 0.29 7.65 -17.23
CA VAL A 110 -0.64 6.94 -16.34
C VAL A 110 -1.63 6.05 -17.08
N ASP A 111 -1.76 6.18 -18.39
CA ASP A 111 -2.67 5.40 -19.23
C ASP A 111 -2.01 4.16 -19.83
N ASP A 112 -0.68 4.09 -19.79
CA ASP A 112 0.06 2.97 -20.37
C ASP A 112 -0.03 1.73 -19.47
N ARG A 113 -0.20 0.57 -20.11
CA ARG A 113 -0.17 -0.74 -19.47
C ARG A 113 1.08 -1.46 -19.95
N LEU A 114 1.90 -1.96 -19.02
CA LEU A 114 3.06 -2.77 -19.37
C LEU A 114 2.70 -4.02 -20.18
N PHE A 115 1.51 -4.56 -19.91
CA PHE A 115 0.86 -5.66 -20.63
C PHE A 115 -0.60 -5.33 -20.86
N SER A 116 -1.14 -5.66 -22.04
CA SER A 116 -2.51 -5.31 -22.45
C SER A 116 -3.60 -5.86 -21.52
N ASP A 117 -3.33 -6.97 -20.84
CA ASP A 117 -4.20 -7.61 -19.85
C ASP A 117 -3.94 -7.16 -18.40
N GLY A 118 -3.04 -6.20 -18.20
CA GLY A 118 -2.72 -5.60 -16.90
C GLY A 118 -3.45 -4.30 -16.63
N GLU A 119 -3.13 -3.67 -15.49
CA GLU A 119 -3.63 -2.35 -15.10
C GLU A 119 -2.60 -1.26 -15.44
N SER A 120 -3.09 -0.10 -15.90
CA SER A 120 -2.38 1.17 -15.89
C SER A 120 -2.49 1.86 -14.53
N ARG A 121 -1.73 2.94 -14.28
CA ARG A 121 -1.90 3.78 -13.07
C ARG A 121 -3.32 4.33 -12.98
N ARG A 122 -3.93 4.72 -14.10
CA ARG A 122 -5.32 5.19 -14.13
C ARG A 122 -6.32 4.08 -13.81
N ASP A 123 -6.06 2.83 -14.19
CA ASP A 123 -6.93 1.71 -13.81
C ASP A 123 -6.87 1.46 -12.30
N ILE A 124 -5.67 1.48 -11.71
CA ILE A 124 -5.47 1.40 -10.25
C ILE A 124 -6.20 2.55 -9.55
N TRP A 125 -6.09 3.78 -10.08
CA TRP A 125 -6.82 4.95 -9.56
C TRP A 125 -8.32 4.73 -9.55
N LYS A 126 -8.89 4.30 -10.67
CA LYS A 126 -10.33 4.03 -10.80
C LYS A 126 -10.81 2.96 -9.82
N ARG A 127 -10.00 1.90 -9.64
CA ARG A 127 -10.29 0.81 -8.69
C ARG A 127 -10.25 1.29 -7.25
N LEU A 128 -9.28 2.14 -6.91
CA LEU A 128 -9.08 2.63 -5.55
C LEU A 128 -10.08 3.73 -5.16
N LEU A 129 -10.53 4.55 -6.11
CA LEU A 129 -11.32 5.76 -5.85
C LEU A 129 -12.58 5.55 -4.99
N PRO A 130 -13.41 4.52 -5.22
CA PRO A 130 -14.58 4.27 -4.37
C PRO A 130 -14.20 4.02 -2.91
N PHE A 131 -13.18 3.22 -2.65
CA PHE A 131 -12.69 2.94 -1.31
C PHE A 131 -12.04 4.17 -0.68
N PHE A 132 -11.28 4.96 -1.45
CA PHE A 132 -10.72 6.21 -0.97
C PHE A 132 -11.83 7.16 -0.48
N ASN A 133 -12.89 7.35 -1.28
CA ASN A 133 -14.02 8.18 -0.88
C ASN A 133 -14.74 7.61 0.36
N GLU A 134 -14.97 6.29 0.41
CA GLU A 134 -15.55 5.61 1.59
C GLU A 134 -14.80 5.99 2.87
N ILE A 135 -13.47 5.85 2.90
CA ILE A 135 -12.68 6.12 4.10
C ILE A 135 -12.52 7.62 4.41
N MET A 136 -12.62 8.48 3.40
CA MET A 136 -12.56 9.92 3.62
C MET A 136 -13.87 10.49 4.17
N GLU A 137 -15.01 9.91 3.81
CA GLU A 137 -16.35 10.39 4.13
C GLU A 137 -16.98 9.70 5.36
N ASN A 138 -16.56 8.47 5.69
CA ASN A 138 -17.13 7.73 6.81
C ASN A 138 -16.74 8.34 8.18
N ASP A 139 -17.41 7.91 9.24
CA ASP A 139 -17.20 8.40 10.62
C ASP A 139 -15.95 7.79 11.30
N GLN A 140 -15.19 6.92 10.62
CA GLN A 140 -13.98 6.33 11.18
C GLN A 140 -12.87 7.40 11.26
N GLU A 141 -12.53 7.80 12.49
CA GLU A 141 -11.52 8.85 12.70
C GLU A 141 -10.08 8.35 12.59
N ASN A 142 -9.83 7.06 12.89
CA ASN A 142 -8.48 6.52 12.91
C ASN A 142 -8.41 5.25 12.06
N ILE A 143 -7.60 5.28 11.02
CA ILE A 143 -7.54 4.25 9.98
C ILE A 143 -6.09 3.82 9.77
N ILE A 144 -5.85 2.51 9.70
CA ILE A 144 -4.60 1.92 9.24
C ILE A 144 -4.86 1.17 7.94
N LEU A 145 -4.04 1.40 6.93
CA LEU A 145 -4.08 0.72 5.64
C LEU A 145 -2.79 -0.07 5.43
N VAL A 146 -2.88 -1.37 5.17
CA VAL A 146 -1.74 -2.19 4.76
C VAL A 146 -1.87 -2.57 3.30
N SER A 147 -0.93 -2.12 2.46
CA SER A 147 -1.00 -2.31 1.01
C SER A 147 0.39 -2.44 0.38
N HIS A 148 0.58 -1.97 -0.84
CA HIS A 148 1.73 -2.19 -1.70
C HIS A 148 2.28 -0.86 -2.22
N GLY A 149 3.52 -0.86 -2.71
CA GLY A 149 4.22 0.36 -3.11
C GLY A 149 3.51 1.13 -4.22
N GLY A 150 3.16 0.47 -5.30
CA GLY A 150 2.51 1.10 -6.45
C GLY A 150 1.12 1.63 -6.11
N LEU A 151 0.31 0.84 -5.37
CA LEU A 151 -1.01 1.30 -4.93
C LEU A 151 -0.90 2.48 -3.94
N LEU A 152 0.02 2.42 -2.98
CA LEU A 152 0.18 3.51 -2.01
C LEU A 152 0.68 4.79 -2.67
N SER A 153 1.47 4.71 -3.77
CA SER A 153 1.80 5.89 -4.58
C SER A 153 0.54 6.55 -5.15
N VAL A 154 -0.40 5.77 -5.68
CA VAL A 154 -1.71 6.26 -6.14
C VAL A 154 -2.51 6.87 -4.98
N PHE A 155 -2.59 6.17 -3.84
CA PHE A 155 -3.27 6.67 -2.64
C PHE A 155 -2.71 8.01 -2.16
N ASN A 156 -1.39 8.13 -2.12
CA ASN A 156 -0.69 9.34 -1.70
C ASN A 156 -1.01 10.52 -2.63
N THR A 157 -1.09 10.28 -3.94
CA THR A 157 -1.47 11.30 -4.94
C THR A 157 -2.92 11.74 -4.74
N MET A 158 -3.85 10.81 -4.53
CA MET A 158 -5.25 11.11 -4.19
C MET A 158 -5.36 11.91 -2.88
N PHE A 159 -4.61 11.52 -1.85
CA PHE A 159 -4.64 12.21 -0.57
C PHE A 159 -4.18 13.67 -0.67
N GLN A 160 -3.26 13.97 -1.54
CA GLN A 160 -2.83 15.34 -1.81
C GLN A 160 -3.84 16.16 -2.61
N GLY A 161 -4.86 15.52 -3.18
CA GLY A 161 -5.84 16.17 -4.06
C GLY A 161 -5.27 16.50 -5.43
N LEU A 162 -4.18 15.84 -5.84
CA LEU A 162 -3.59 15.98 -7.16
C LEU A 162 -4.33 15.11 -8.18
N PRO A 163 -4.39 15.49 -9.45
CA PRO A 163 -4.94 14.65 -10.50
C PRO A 163 -4.01 13.47 -10.78
N VAL A 164 -4.54 12.38 -11.33
CA VAL A 164 -3.75 11.18 -11.64
C VAL A 164 -2.59 11.46 -12.60
N GLU A 165 -2.75 12.43 -13.50
CA GLU A 165 -1.74 12.89 -14.47
C GLU A 165 -0.46 13.41 -13.81
N SER A 166 -0.52 13.85 -12.53
CA SER A 166 0.66 14.25 -11.76
C SER A 166 1.68 13.11 -11.65
N MET A 167 1.22 11.85 -11.69
CA MET A 167 2.07 10.66 -11.63
C MET A 167 2.90 10.45 -12.91
N ASN A 168 2.64 11.19 -14.00
CA ASN A 168 3.51 11.20 -15.17
C ASN A 168 4.89 11.82 -14.89
N THR A 169 4.99 12.63 -13.85
CA THR A 169 6.21 13.39 -13.53
C THR A 169 6.73 13.16 -12.12
N CYS A 170 5.88 12.69 -11.21
CA CYS A 170 6.25 12.50 -9.81
C CYS A 170 5.47 11.34 -9.19
N GLU A 171 6.16 10.37 -8.64
CA GLU A 171 5.59 9.31 -7.83
C GLU A 171 6.08 9.38 -6.37
N LEU A 172 5.20 9.01 -5.44
CA LEU A 172 5.43 9.09 -4.00
C LEU A 172 5.63 7.69 -3.43
N TRP A 173 6.83 7.18 -3.59
CA TRP A 173 7.19 5.81 -3.19
C TRP A 173 7.70 5.73 -1.74
N GLY A 174 7.37 4.60 -1.08
CA GLY A 174 8.04 4.12 0.12
C GLY A 174 8.80 2.83 -0.15
N GLY A 175 9.55 2.35 0.84
CA GLY A 175 10.17 1.01 0.82
C GLY A 175 9.29 -0.03 1.50
N ALA A 176 9.61 -1.31 1.34
CA ALA A 176 8.94 -2.39 2.07
C ALA A 176 9.02 -2.17 3.60
N GLY A 177 7.89 -2.16 4.27
CA GLY A 177 7.77 -1.86 5.71
C GLY A 177 7.77 -0.37 6.04
N SER A 178 7.73 0.52 5.06
CA SER A 178 7.59 1.95 5.33
C SER A 178 6.20 2.31 5.84
N VAL A 179 6.15 3.30 6.73
CA VAL A 179 4.94 3.83 7.34
C VAL A 179 4.79 5.30 6.95
N SER A 180 3.59 5.69 6.51
CA SER A 180 3.26 7.10 6.30
C SER A 180 2.14 7.50 7.24
N ARG A 181 2.18 8.74 7.73
CA ARG A 181 1.18 9.28 8.65
C ARG A 181 0.57 10.55 8.08
N MET A 182 -0.75 10.58 8.04
CA MET A 182 -1.54 11.64 7.43
C MET A 182 -2.67 12.02 8.37
N THR A 183 -3.10 13.27 8.32
CA THR A 183 -4.25 13.76 9.08
C THR A 183 -5.14 14.64 8.22
N VAL A 184 -6.44 14.60 8.50
CA VAL A 184 -7.42 15.57 7.98
C VAL A 184 -7.99 16.30 9.19
N ASN A 185 -7.85 17.61 9.26
CA ASN A 185 -8.41 18.40 10.35
C ASN A 185 -9.93 18.59 10.19
N ASN A 186 -10.57 19.24 11.17
CA ASN A 186 -12.00 19.45 11.14
C ASN A 186 -12.49 20.38 10.01
N ASP A 187 -11.58 21.20 9.45
CA ASP A 187 -11.86 22.09 8.30
C ASP A 187 -11.60 21.38 6.95
N GLY A 188 -11.33 20.06 6.96
CA GLY A 188 -11.06 19.27 5.77
C GLY A 188 -9.64 19.43 5.21
N LYS A 189 -8.76 20.21 5.85
CA LYS A 189 -7.37 20.39 5.40
C LYS A 189 -6.58 19.11 5.63
N ARG A 190 -5.97 18.62 4.57
CA ARG A 190 -5.11 17.42 4.56
C ARG A 190 -3.68 17.77 4.91
N MET A 191 -3.04 16.98 5.74
CA MET A 191 -1.66 17.18 6.19
C MET A 191 -0.90 15.85 6.14
N ILE A 192 0.29 15.85 5.56
CA ILE A 192 1.21 14.72 5.59
C ILE A 192 2.21 14.98 6.72
N ARG A 193 2.20 14.11 7.73
CA ARG A 193 3.09 14.20 8.90
C ARG A 193 4.45 13.55 8.65
N SER A 194 4.43 12.39 7.97
CA SER A 194 5.62 11.70 7.48
C SER A 194 5.21 10.82 6.29
N MET A 195 6.14 10.58 5.37
CA MET A 195 5.93 9.72 4.22
C MET A 195 7.11 8.76 4.06
N GLY A 196 6.81 7.48 3.87
CA GLY A 196 7.83 6.47 3.62
C GLY A 196 8.81 6.23 4.77
N ASP A 197 8.40 6.49 6.01
CA ASP A 197 9.25 6.41 7.21
C ASP A 197 9.60 4.95 7.53
N LEU A 198 10.89 4.63 7.53
CA LEU A 198 11.43 3.32 7.87
C LEU A 198 11.89 3.21 9.34
N SER A 199 11.73 4.26 10.14
CA SER A 199 12.14 4.25 11.57
C SER A 199 11.32 3.24 12.38
N PHE A 200 10.12 2.89 11.92
CA PHE A 200 9.27 1.86 12.53
C PHE A 200 9.84 0.43 12.41
N LEU A 201 10.89 0.23 11.64
CA LEU A 201 11.61 -1.06 11.50
C LEU A 201 12.71 -1.26 12.55
N LYS A 202 12.97 -0.27 13.40
CA LYS A 202 14.05 -0.28 14.40
C LYS A 202 13.54 -0.63 15.78
#